data_282ada2b44e45ea4e0d817629706d94b
#
_entry.id   282ada2b44e45ea4e0d817629706d94b
#
_cell.length_a   1.000
_cell.length_b   1.000
_cell.length_c   1.000
_cell.angle_alpha   90.00
_cell.angle_beta   90.00
_cell.angle_gamma   90.00
#
_symmetry.space_group_name_H-M   'P 1'
#
loop_
_entity.id
_entity.type
_entity.pdbx_description
1 polymer ?
#
loop_
_entity_poly.entity_id
_entity_poly.type
_entity_poly.pdbx_seq_one_letter_code
_entity_poly.pdbx_strand_id
1 'polypeptide(L)'
;VYTSSCIVRALTGGREAGVTELADELGLSKGSVHNHLVTLERLGVVVSTDGQYRLGLGFLDIGVSVRDGMTLYQVARSEVTGLAESTGESTSLVVAEAGQAVHAAVEDPERNEQRIRLGSRLPLHATAAGKLILAYRSRQAVAEYVESYGLDRHTDRTFQSIADLRDELQSITDRGLAFDRGELDADMRSVAAPIRHEDRTDELAGVLAVQGPAERLSGKRLEEDLPGLVLSAAKRIELDLTE
;
A
#
# COMPACT_ATOMS: atom_id res chain seq x y z
N VAL A 1 17.94 -17.29 3.64
CA VAL A 1 16.75 -16.42 3.46
C VAL A 1 17.14 -15.05 2.97
N TYR A 2 18.00 -14.30 3.68
CA TYR A 2 18.43 -12.94 3.28
C TYR A 2 19.01 -12.90 1.86
N THR A 3 19.94 -13.80 1.53
CA THR A 3 20.56 -13.89 0.20
C THR A 3 19.53 -14.13 -0.92
N SER A 4 18.57 -15.05 -0.72
CA SER A 4 17.49 -15.27 -1.69
C SER A 4 16.66 -14.00 -1.91
N SER A 5 16.36 -13.25 -0.85
CA SER A 5 15.63 -11.98 -0.93
C SER A 5 16.41 -10.91 -1.71
N CYS A 6 17.73 -10.82 -1.52
CA CYS A 6 18.59 -9.90 -2.29
C CYS A 6 18.58 -10.25 -3.78
N ILE A 7 18.71 -11.54 -4.13
CA ILE A 7 18.66 -12.02 -5.53
C ILE A 7 17.30 -11.69 -6.16
N VAL A 8 16.19 -11.97 -5.46
CA VAL A 8 14.84 -11.65 -5.92
C VAL A 8 14.70 -10.15 -6.20
N ARG A 9 15.16 -9.29 -5.28
CA ARG A 9 15.14 -7.84 -5.46
C ARG A 9 15.96 -7.36 -6.64
N ALA A 10 17.16 -7.95 -6.85
CA ALA A 10 18.02 -7.62 -7.99
C ALA A 10 17.38 -7.95 -9.35
N LEU A 11 16.43 -8.90 -9.37
CA LEU A 11 15.69 -9.31 -10.57
C LEU A 11 14.34 -8.60 -10.74
N THR A 12 13.99 -7.60 -9.91
CA THR A 12 12.74 -6.84 -10.07
C THR A 12 12.77 -5.94 -11.30
N GLY A 13 11.59 -5.47 -11.74
CA GLY A 13 11.46 -4.54 -12.86
C GLY A 13 11.64 -5.19 -14.25
N GLY A 14 11.45 -6.52 -14.36
CA GLY A 14 11.59 -7.23 -15.63
C GLY A 14 13.04 -7.50 -16.04
N ARG A 15 13.98 -7.33 -15.11
CA ARG A 15 15.42 -7.54 -15.37
C ARG A 15 15.73 -9.04 -15.50
N GLU A 16 16.62 -9.34 -16.43
CA GLU A 16 17.31 -10.63 -16.58
C GLU A 16 18.79 -10.47 -16.20
N ALA A 17 19.37 -11.45 -15.51
CA ALA A 17 20.76 -11.43 -15.11
C ALA A 17 21.35 -12.83 -14.97
N GLY A 18 22.65 -12.98 -15.31
CA GLY A 18 23.39 -14.23 -15.12
C GLY A 18 23.96 -14.37 -13.70
N VAL A 19 24.39 -15.60 -13.37
CA VAL A 19 25.01 -15.92 -12.05
C VAL A 19 26.19 -15.00 -11.73
N THR A 20 27.06 -14.74 -12.74
CA THR A 20 28.25 -13.90 -12.53
C THR A 20 27.89 -12.47 -12.22
N GLU A 21 26.97 -11.89 -12.97
CA GLU A 21 26.49 -10.52 -12.79
C GLU A 21 25.87 -10.31 -11.41
N LEU A 22 24.96 -11.22 -11.01
CA LEU A 22 24.35 -11.19 -9.69
C LEU A 22 25.37 -11.38 -8.55
N ALA A 23 26.38 -12.24 -8.77
CA ALA A 23 27.43 -12.45 -7.78
C ALA A 23 28.28 -11.19 -7.57
N ASP A 24 28.69 -10.54 -8.64
CA ASP A 24 29.49 -9.33 -8.61
C ASP A 24 28.70 -8.15 -7.99
N GLU A 25 27.41 -7.97 -8.37
CA GLU A 25 26.55 -6.91 -7.84
C GLU A 25 26.27 -7.06 -6.34
N LEU A 26 26.00 -8.29 -5.90
CA LEU A 26 25.61 -8.57 -4.52
C LEU A 26 26.80 -8.85 -3.58
N GLY A 27 28.02 -8.89 -4.11
CA GLY A 27 29.23 -9.22 -3.34
C GLY A 27 29.23 -10.65 -2.82
N LEU A 28 28.66 -11.60 -3.60
CA LEU A 28 28.50 -13.00 -3.22
C LEU A 28 29.38 -13.93 -4.09
N SER A 29 29.64 -15.14 -3.60
CA SER A 29 30.27 -16.16 -4.46
C SER A 29 29.30 -16.67 -5.51
N LYS A 30 29.78 -16.97 -6.72
CA LYS A 30 29.00 -17.56 -7.83
C LYS A 30 28.30 -18.85 -7.40
N GLY A 31 28.96 -19.69 -6.61
CA GLY A 31 28.37 -20.92 -6.08
C GLY A 31 27.19 -20.67 -5.14
N SER A 32 27.29 -19.64 -4.29
CA SER A 32 26.17 -19.22 -3.43
C SER A 32 24.96 -18.75 -4.25
N VAL A 33 25.20 -17.82 -5.19
CA VAL A 33 24.12 -17.30 -6.05
C VAL A 33 23.47 -18.43 -6.85
N HIS A 34 24.27 -19.32 -7.47
CA HIS A 34 23.75 -20.46 -8.22
C HIS A 34 22.87 -21.38 -7.37
N ASN A 35 23.28 -21.74 -6.16
CA ASN A 35 22.50 -22.59 -5.28
C ASN A 35 21.14 -21.95 -4.89
N HIS A 36 21.13 -20.66 -4.64
CA HIS A 36 19.89 -19.92 -4.36
C HIS A 36 18.98 -19.84 -5.60
N LEU A 37 19.54 -19.56 -6.78
CA LEU A 37 18.77 -19.51 -8.03
C LEU A 37 18.16 -20.87 -8.37
N VAL A 38 18.89 -21.97 -8.25
CA VAL A 38 18.37 -23.33 -8.44
C VAL A 38 17.20 -23.64 -7.49
N THR A 39 17.30 -23.18 -6.24
CA THR A 39 16.21 -23.36 -5.27
C THR A 39 14.98 -22.54 -5.66
N LEU A 40 15.16 -21.26 -6.02
CA LEU A 40 14.08 -20.37 -6.46
C LEU A 40 13.42 -20.85 -7.76
N GLU A 41 14.20 -21.42 -8.68
CA GLU A 41 13.71 -22.03 -9.92
C GLU A 41 12.85 -23.26 -9.64
N ARG A 42 13.28 -24.16 -8.73
CA ARG A 42 12.48 -25.31 -8.28
C ARG A 42 11.16 -24.91 -7.63
N LEU A 43 11.12 -23.75 -6.97
CA LEU A 43 9.90 -23.19 -6.40
C LEU A 43 9.02 -22.46 -7.45
N GLY A 44 9.46 -22.38 -8.71
CA GLY A 44 8.73 -21.72 -9.79
C GLY A 44 8.67 -20.19 -9.68
N VAL A 45 9.44 -19.59 -8.76
CA VAL A 45 9.45 -18.13 -8.56
C VAL A 45 10.55 -17.42 -9.36
N VAL A 46 11.49 -18.19 -9.92
CA VAL A 46 12.50 -17.73 -10.87
C VAL A 46 12.48 -18.68 -12.08
N VAL A 47 12.73 -18.18 -13.26
CA VAL A 47 12.89 -18.95 -14.49
C VAL A 47 14.21 -18.63 -15.14
N SER A 48 14.81 -19.63 -15.81
CA SER A 48 16.08 -19.52 -16.51
C SER A 48 15.90 -19.75 -18.01
N THR A 49 16.54 -18.92 -18.82
CA THR A 49 16.62 -19.06 -20.28
C THR A 49 18.05 -18.69 -20.71
N ASP A 50 18.74 -19.60 -21.36
CA ASP A 50 20.11 -19.39 -21.86
C ASP A 50 21.10 -18.88 -20.79
N GLY A 51 20.95 -19.34 -19.56
CA GLY A 51 21.82 -18.95 -18.44
C GLY A 51 21.50 -17.57 -17.83
N GLN A 52 20.44 -16.90 -18.31
CA GLN A 52 19.89 -15.68 -17.72
C GLN A 52 18.68 -16.05 -16.85
N TYR A 53 18.58 -15.41 -15.70
CA TYR A 53 17.52 -15.62 -14.70
C TYR A 53 16.64 -14.38 -14.61
N ARG A 54 15.33 -14.58 -14.49
CA ARG A 54 14.34 -13.54 -14.25
C ARG A 54 13.28 -14.03 -13.26
N LEU A 55 12.50 -13.10 -12.73
CA LEU A 55 11.36 -13.49 -11.89
C LEU A 55 10.30 -14.23 -12.71
N GLY A 56 9.80 -15.31 -12.14
CA GLY A 56 8.72 -16.14 -12.69
C GLY A 56 7.35 -15.72 -12.13
N LEU A 57 6.28 -16.20 -12.77
CA LEU A 57 4.90 -15.94 -12.35
C LEU A 57 4.50 -16.64 -11.04
N GLY A 58 5.35 -17.50 -10.46
CA GLY A 58 5.09 -18.09 -9.15
C GLY A 58 4.91 -17.08 -8.03
N PHE A 59 5.55 -15.90 -8.10
CA PHE A 59 5.27 -14.82 -7.16
C PHE A 59 3.85 -14.26 -7.30
N LEU A 60 3.30 -14.20 -8.51
CA LEU A 60 1.93 -13.77 -8.74
C LEU A 60 0.93 -14.75 -8.13
N ASP A 61 1.14 -16.05 -8.34
CA ASP A 61 0.30 -17.11 -7.75
C ASP A 61 0.26 -17.01 -6.22
N ILE A 62 1.43 -16.87 -5.58
CA ILE A 62 1.53 -16.70 -4.14
C ILE A 62 0.81 -15.41 -3.70
N GLY A 63 1.05 -14.28 -4.37
CA GLY A 63 0.45 -13.00 -4.02
C GLY A 63 -1.07 -13.00 -4.17
N VAL A 64 -1.59 -13.58 -5.24
CA VAL A 64 -3.04 -13.75 -5.48
C VAL A 64 -3.65 -14.63 -4.40
N SER A 65 -3.02 -15.78 -4.08
CA SER A 65 -3.51 -16.67 -3.03
C SER A 65 -3.59 -15.99 -1.66
N VAL A 66 -2.58 -15.19 -1.29
CA VAL A 66 -2.58 -14.41 -0.04
C VAL A 66 -3.72 -13.39 -0.03
N ARG A 67 -3.86 -12.61 -1.10
CA ARG A 67 -4.90 -11.58 -1.21
C ARG A 67 -6.30 -12.18 -1.23
N ASP A 68 -6.51 -13.20 -2.04
CA ASP A 68 -7.82 -13.84 -2.21
C ASP A 68 -8.26 -14.60 -0.95
N GLY A 69 -7.31 -14.96 -0.07
CA GLY A 69 -7.58 -15.48 1.28
C GLY A 69 -8.06 -14.41 2.28
N MET A 70 -8.01 -13.12 1.94
CA MET A 70 -8.46 -12.04 2.83
C MET A 70 -9.97 -11.83 2.68
N THR A 71 -10.76 -12.09 3.73
CA THR A 71 -12.21 -11.82 3.75
C THR A 71 -12.50 -10.36 3.39
N LEU A 72 -11.75 -9.43 3.95
CA LEU A 72 -11.89 -8.00 3.64
C LEU A 72 -11.75 -7.72 2.13
N TYR A 73 -10.79 -8.34 1.44
CA TYR A 73 -10.64 -8.17 0.00
C TYR A 73 -11.83 -8.74 -0.78
N GLN A 74 -12.33 -9.91 -0.37
CA GLN A 74 -13.45 -10.56 -1.05
C GLN A 74 -14.71 -9.69 -1.05
N VAL A 75 -15.03 -9.05 0.07
CA VAL A 75 -16.19 -8.16 0.20
C VAL A 75 -15.94 -6.77 -0.37
N ALA A 76 -14.73 -6.23 -0.26
CA ALA A 76 -14.43 -4.87 -0.67
C ALA A 76 -14.21 -4.68 -2.18
N ARG A 77 -13.85 -5.74 -2.92
CA ARG A 77 -13.41 -5.62 -4.33
C ARG A 77 -14.45 -4.92 -5.23
N SER A 78 -15.73 -5.23 -5.07
CA SER A 78 -16.82 -4.64 -5.86
C SER A 78 -16.98 -3.15 -5.56
N GLU A 79 -16.86 -2.75 -4.30
CA GLU A 79 -16.93 -1.35 -3.88
C GLU A 79 -15.72 -0.54 -4.35
N VAL A 80 -14.52 -1.14 -4.34
CA VAL A 80 -13.29 -0.51 -4.88
C VAL A 80 -13.47 -0.21 -6.38
N THR A 81 -13.96 -1.20 -7.15
CA THR A 81 -14.21 -1.04 -8.60
C THR A 81 -15.31 0.00 -8.84
N GLY A 82 -16.46 -0.11 -8.18
CA GLY A 82 -17.59 0.82 -8.37
C GLY A 82 -17.25 2.26 -7.97
N LEU A 83 -16.44 2.45 -6.92
CA LEU A 83 -16.00 3.78 -6.50
C LEU A 83 -15.00 4.38 -7.50
N ALA A 84 -14.08 3.57 -8.05
CA ALA A 84 -13.16 4.00 -9.11
C ALA A 84 -13.93 4.43 -10.37
N GLU A 85 -14.89 3.63 -10.83
CA GLU A 85 -15.73 3.95 -12.00
C GLU A 85 -16.56 5.23 -11.78
N SER A 86 -17.16 5.38 -10.60
CA SER A 86 -18.03 6.52 -10.31
C SER A 86 -17.28 7.84 -10.12
N THR A 87 -16.05 7.78 -9.62
CA THR A 87 -15.22 8.97 -9.38
C THR A 87 -14.31 9.30 -10.56
N GLY A 88 -13.96 8.31 -11.40
CA GLY A 88 -12.92 8.42 -12.41
C GLY A 88 -11.50 8.51 -11.83
N GLU A 89 -11.34 8.27 -10.52
CA GLU A 89 -10.06 8.38 -9.83
C GLU A 89 -9.57 7.02 -9.33
N SER A 90 -8.26 6.91 -9.13
CA SER A 90 -7.67 5.69 -8.58
C SER A 90 -8.21 5.42 -7.18
N THR A 91 -8.73 4.22 -6.97
CA THR A 91 -9.30 3.76 -5.70
C THR A 91 -8.55 2.56 -5.19
N SER A 92 -8.30 2.51 -3.89
CA SER A 92 -7.56 1.40 -3.28
C SER A 92 -8.13 0.95 -1.94
N LEU A 93 -8.05 -0.37 -1.72
CA LEU A 93 -8.17 -0.99 -0.40
C LEU A 93 -6.79 -1.07 0.22
N VAL A 94 -6.63 -0.51 1.41
CA VAL A 94 -5.34 -0.44 2.12
C VAL A 94 -5.45 -1.14 3.46
N VAL A 95 -4.44 -1.94 3.80
CA VAL A 95 -4.30 -2.59 5.10
C VAL A 95 -2.98 -2.24 5.77
N ALA A 96 -2.93 -2.37 7.09
CA ALA A 96 -1.69 -2.18 7.84
C ALA A 96 -0.91 -3.47 7.94
N GLU A 97 0.33 -3.50 7.49
CA GLU A 97 1.23 -4.64 7.66
C GLU A 97 2.67 -4.18 7.90
N ALA A 98 3.30 -4.72 8.93
CA ALA A 98 4.70 -4.43 9.28
C ALA A 98 5.03 -2.92 9.30
N GLY A 99 4.15 -2.09 9.90
CA GLY A 99 4.33 -0.65 10.02
C GLY A 99 4.15 0.16 8.73
N GLN A 100 3.60 -0.42 7.70
CA GLN A 100 3.37 0.22 6.41
C GLN A 100 1.91 0.10 5.97
N ALA A 101 1.45 1.03 5.13
CA ALA A 101 0.20 0.96 4.40
C ALA A 101 0.42 0.10 3.15
N VAL A 102 -0.26 -1.05 3.08
CA VAL A 102 -0.15 -1.99 1.95
C VAL A 102 -1.41 -1.94 1.12
N HIS A 103 -1.27 -1.69 -0.19
CA HIS A 103 -2.38 -1.61 -1.12
C HIS A 103 -2.79 -3.03 -1.56
N ALA A 104 -3.84 -3.58 -0.92
CA ALA A 104 -4.36 -4.93 -1.17
C ALA A 104 -5.25 -5.01 -2.41
N ALA A 105 -5.88 -3.91 -2.83
CA ALA A 105 -6.53 -3.75 -4.12
C ALA A 105 -6.28 -2.34 -4.65
N VAL A 106 -6.20 -2.20 -5.96
CA VAL A 106 -6.07 -0.91 -6.66
C VAL A 106 -6.84 -1.01 -7.97
N GLU A 107 -7.78 -0.08 -8.17
CA GLU A 107 -8.47 0.13 -9.43
C GLU A 107 -8.17 1.55 -9.93
N ASP A 108 -7.68 1.64 -11.15
CA ASP A 108 -7.35 2.91 -11.81
C ASP A 108 -8.01 2.95 -13.20
N PRO A 109 -9.12 3.70 -13.35
CA PRO A 109 -9.88 3.75 -14.59
C PRO A 109 -9.08 4.28 -15.79
N GLU A 110 -8.19 5.24 -15.54
CA GLU A 110 -7.42 5.88 -16.60
C GLU A 110 -6.15 5.11 -16.97
N ARG A 111 -5.72 4.16 -16.13
CA ARG A 111 -4.45 3.40 -16.28
C ARG A 111 -3.23 4.29 -16.53
N ASN A 112 -3.33 5.56 -16.17
CA ASN A 112 -2.26 6.53 -16.33
C ASN A 112 -1.21 6.28 -15.25
N GLU A 113 0.02 5.98 -15.68
CA GLU A 113 1.23 5.82 -14.88
C GLU A 113 0.95 5.53 -13.39
N GLN A 114 0.55 4.29 -13.10
CA GLN A 114 0.17 3.87 -11.74
C GLN A 114 1.31 4.18 -10.76
N ARG A 115 1.23 5.32 -10.09
CA ARG A 115 2.17 5.69 -9.02
C ARG A 115 2.00 4.75 -7.82
N ILE A 116 0.78 4.21 -7.63
CA ILE A 116 0.47 3.19 -6.64
C ILE A 116 0.00 1.92 -7.35
N ARG A 117 0.60 0.81 -6.99
CA ARG A 117 0.32 -0.51 -7.56
C ARG A 117 -0.17 -1.46 -6.48
N LEU A 118 -0.85 -2.52 -6.90
CA LEU A 118 -1.14 -3.65 -6.03
C LEU A 118 0.15 -4.12 -5.32
N GLY A 119 0.07 -4.27 -3.99
CA GLY A 119 1.22 -4.62 -3.15
C GLY A 119 2.17 -3.46 -2.82
N SER A 120 1.92 -2.23 -3.31
CA SER A 120 2.70 -1.06 -2.90
C SER A 120 2.66 -0.89 -1.39
N ARG A 121 3.81 -0.57 -0.82
CA ARG A 121 4.01 -0.31 0.61
C ARG A 121 4.42 1.15 0.80
N LEU A 122 3.61 1.90 1.52
CA LEU A 122 3.81 3.33 1.73
C LEU A 122 3.93 3.66 3.23
N PRO A 123 4.64 4.76 3.58
CA PRO A 123 4.76 5.19 4.96
C PRO A 123 3.40 5.63 5.53
N LEU A 124 3.15 5.30 6.81
CA LEU A 124 1.88 5.66 7.43
C LEU A 124 1.73 7.17 7.67
N HIS A 125 2.82 7.88 7.97
CA HIS A 125 2.75 9.30 8.33
C HIS A 125 2.50 10.26 7.14
N ALA A 126 2.72 9.80 5.91
CA ALA A 126 2.71 10.66 4.72
C ALA A 126 1.56 10.35 3.74
N THR A 127 0.62 9.46 4.08
CA THR A 127 -0.52 9.13 3.22
C THR A 127 -1.84 9.27 3.98
N ALA A 128 -2.95 9.57 3.28
CA ALA A 128 -4.26 9.61 3.91
C ALA A 128 -4.61 8.28 4.60
N ALA A 129 -4.47 7.16 3.88
CA ALA A 129 -4.73 5.84 4.44
C ALA A 129 -3.82 5.51 5.63
N GLY A 130 -2.54 5.85 5.54
CA GLY A 130 -1.58 5.61 6.62
C GLY A 130 -1.87 6.44 7.87
N LYS A 131 -2.16 7.74 7.70
CA LYS A 131 -2.55 8.60 8.82
C LYS A 131 -3.85 8.13 9.48
N LEU A 132 -4.82 7.66 8.68
CA LEU A 132 -6.03 7.06 9.22
C LEU A 132 -5.72 5.81 10.06
N ILE A 133 -4.85 4.91 9.57
CA ILE A 133 -4.39 3.74 10.33
C ILE A 133 -3.74 4.16 11.66
N LEU A 134 -2.89 5.20 11.66
CA LEU A 134 -2.26 5.72 12.87
C LEU A 134 -3.28 6.34 13.84
N ALA A 135 -4.32 7.01 13.33
CA ALA A 135 -5.36 7.65 14.15
C ALA A 135 -6.18 6.66 15.00
N TYR A 136 -6.27 5.40 14.54
CA TYR A 136 -6.92 4.31 15.28
C TYR A 136 -5.95 3.53 16.19
N ARG A 137 -4.71 4.00 16.35
CA ARG A 137 -3.74 3.39 17.27
C ARG A 137 -3.61 4.19 18.58
N SER A 138 -3.17 3.51 19.61
CA SER A 138 -2.86 4.18 20.88
C SER A 138 -1.71 5.20 20.69
N ARG A 139 -1.69 6.23 21.55
CA ARG A 139 -0.60 7.22 21.57
C ARG A 139 0.78 6.58 21.71
N GLN A 140 0.88 5.47 22.43
CA GLN A 140 2.12 4.72 22.59
C GLN A 140 2.51 4.04 21.26
N ALA A 141 1.57 3.35 20.59
CA ALA A 141 1.84 2.70 19.30
C ALA A 141 2.25 3.71 18.21
N VAL A 142 1.70 4.94 18.23
CA VAL A 142 2.16 6.03 17.34
C VAL A 142 3.60 6.45 17.68
N ALA A 143 3.98 6.54 18.96
CA ALA A 143 5.34 6.85 19.35
C ALA A 143 6.33 5.75 18.92
N GLU A 144 5.97 4.49 19.12
CA GLU A 144 6.76 3.33 18.69
C GLU A 144 6.92 3.28 17.16
N TYR A 145 5.87 3.65 16.41
CA TYR A 145 5.96 3.80 14.95
C TYR A 145 6.99 4.85 14.56
N VAL A 146 6.93 6.04 15.16
CA VAL A 146 7.86 7.14 14.85
C VAL A 146 9.30 6.78 15.24
N GLU A 147 9.51 6.08 16.36
CA GLU A 147 10.83 5.61 16.78
C GLU A 147 11.40 4.56 15.81
N SER A 148 10.56 3.66 15.31
CA SER A 148 11.00 2.54 14.46
C SER A 148 11.16 2.89 12.99
N TYR A 149 10.32 3.79 12.46
CA TYR A 149 10.24 4.10 11.02
C TYR A 149 10.59 5.55 10.68
N GLY A 150 10.66 6.44 11.68
CA GLY A 150 10.90 7.86 11.46
C GLY A 150 9.72 8.61 10.83
N LEU A 151 9.97 9.87 10.51
CA LEU A 151 9.09 10.77 9.77
C LEU A 151 9.88 11.34 8.58
N ASP A 152 10.26 10.46 7.65
CA ASP A 152 11.04 10.84 6.48
C ASP A 152 10.29 11.90 5.66
N ARG A 153 11.01 12.96 5.29
CA ARG A 153 10.47 14.04 4.49
C ARG A 153 10.38 13.62 3.02
N HIS A 154 9.17 13.65 2.48
CA HIS A 154 8.90 13.40 1.05
C HIS A 154 8.63 14.70 0.30
N THR A 155 7.92 15.63 0.93
CA THR A 155 7.62 16.96 0.41
C THR A 155 7.78 18.03 1.50
N ASP A 156 7.54 19.29 1.16
CA ASP A 156 7.51 20.39 2.14
C ASP A 156 6.28 20.32 3.07
N ARG A 157 5.32 19.45 2.76
CA ARG A 157 4.08 19.24 3.53
C ARG A 157 4.11 18.01 4.42
N THR A 158 5.12 17.15 4.30
CA THR A 158 5.26 15.97 5.15
C THR A 158 5.43 16.37 6.62
N PHE A 159 4.66 15.75 7.50
CA PHE A 159 4.81 15.93 8.95
C PHE A 159 6.19 15.44 9.41
N GLN A 160 6.94 16.31 10.11
CA GLN A 160 8.30 16.01 10.59
C GLN A 160 8.41 16.04 12.12
N SER A 161 7.33 16.41 12.81
CA SER A 161 7.27 16.35 14.25
C SER A 161 6.16 15.44 14.71
N ILE A 162 6.41 14.69 15.80
CA ILE A 162 5.39 13.82 16.40
C ILE A 162 4.23 14.64 16.98
N ALA A 163 4.47 15.89 17.37
CA ALA A 163 3.44 16.77 17.89
C ALA A 163 2.45 17.14 16.79
N ASP A 164 2.93 17.66 15.65
CA ASP A 164 2.09 18.03 14.51
C ASP A 164 1.34 16.82 13.94
N LEU A 165 2.04 15.67 13.87
CA LEU A 165 1.38 14.42 13.45
C LEU A 165 0.24 14.05 14.40
N ARG A 166 0.42 14.14 15.72
CA ARG A 166 -0.63 13.83 16.69
C ARG A 166 -1.83 14.76 16.60
N ASP A 167 -1.62 16.03 16.34
CA ASP A 167 -2.71 17.00 16.15
C ASP A 167 -3.52 16.67 14.89
N GLU A 168 -2.85 16.29 13.81
CA GLU A 168 -3.53 15.79 12.60
C GLU A 168 -4.28 14.48 12.88
N LEU A 169 -3.69 13.52 13.60
CA LEU A 169 -4.36 12.26 13.95
C LEU A 169 -5.61 12.48 14.81
N GLN A 170 -5.58 13.43 15.75
CA GLN A 170 -6.76 13.82 16.53
C GLN A 170 -7.83 14.40 15.61
N SER A 171 -7.46 15.30 14.71
CA SER A 171 -8.37 15.88 13.72
C SER A 171 -9.00 14.82 12.80
N ILE A 172 -8.24 13.78 12.42
CA ILE A 172 -8.75 12.63 11.66
C ILE A 172 -9.78 11.86 12.47
N THR A 173 -9.51 11.61 13.75
CA THR A 173 -10.45 10.90 14.65
C THR A 173 -11.77 11.67 14.78
N ASP A 174 -11.68 13.00 14.94
CA ASP A 174 -12.85 13.85 15.15
C ASP A 174 -13.75 13.95 13.89
N ARG A 175 -13.17 13.97 12.70
CA ARG A 175 -13.93 14.06 11.42
C ARG A 175 -14.23 12.69 10.78
N GLY A 176 -13.58 11.61 11.23
CA GLY A 176 -13.77 10.25 10.69
C GLY A 176 -13.19 10.03 9.28
N LEU A 177 -12.34 10.92 8.80
CA LEU A 177 -11.72 10.90 7.46
C LEU A 177 -10.29 11.39 7.54
N ALA A 178 -9.42 10.90 6.64
CA ALA A 178 -8.08 11.44 6.44
C ALA A 178 -7.90 11.99 5.02
N PHE A 179 -7.09 13.04 4.92
CA PHE A 179 -6.69 13.61 3.64
C PHE A 179 -5.17 13.55 3.52
N ASP A 180 -4.68 13.33 2.30
CA ASP A 180 -3.31 13.66 1.90
C ASP A 180 -3.39 14.86 0.97
N ARG A 181 -2.77 15.95 1.38
CA ARG A 181 -2.74 17.21 0.64
C ARG A 181 -1.37 17.47 0.01
N GLY A 182 -0.66 16.37 -0.32
CA GLY A 182 0.66 16.39 -0.92
C GLY A 182 1.79 16.14 0.08
N GLU A 183 1.53 15.34 1.11
CA GLU A 183 2.53 14.94 2.10
C GLU A 183 3.50 13.90 1.56
N LEU A 184 3.01 12.94 0.71
CA LEU A 184 3.85 11.94 0.05
C LEU A 184 4.36 12.43 -1.30
N ASP A 185 3.49 13.03 -2.10
CA ASP A 185 3.76 13.54 -3.46
C ASP A 185 3.04 14.88 -3.64
N ALA A 186 3.81 15.93 -3.95
CA ALA A 186 3.29 17.30 -4.03
C ALA A 186 2.15 17.46 -5.05
N ASP A 187 2.16 16.64 -6.12
CA ASP A 187 1.22 16.68 -7.23
C ASP A 187 0.01 15.77 -7.03
N MET A 188 -0.04 15.04 -5.91
CA MET A 188 -1.13 14.12 -5.60
C MET A 188 -1.95 14.57 -4.40
N ARG A 189 -3.21 14.14 -4.39
CA ARG A 189 -4.14 14.28 -3.27
C ARG A 189 -4.87 12.98 -3.05
N SER A 190 -5.26 12.73 -1.81
CA SER A 190 -6.14 11.60 -1.51
C SER A 190 -7.06 11.88 -0.33
N VAL A 191 -8.18 11.15 -0.31
CA VAL A 191 -9.10 11.07 0.81
C VAL A 191 -9.30 9.60 1.19
N ALA A 192 -9.36 9.30 2.47
CA ALA A 192 -9.48 7.94 2.97
C ALA A 192 -10.52 7.84 4.10
N ALA A 193 -11.32 6.76 4.05
CA ALA A 193 -12.31 6.41 5.06
C ALA A 193 -11.97 5.08 5.74
N PRO A 194 -12.29 4.92 7.04
CA PRO A 194 -12.06 3.68 7.77
C PRO A 194 -13.05 2.60 7.35
N ILE A 195 -12.59 1.37 7.33
CA ILE A 195 -13.41 0.16 7.32
C ILE A 195 -13.19 -0.51 8.69
N ARG A 196 -14.23 -0.52 9.54
CA ARG A 196 -14.14 -0.98 10.92
C ARG A 196 -14.68 -2.39 11.06
N HIS A 197 -14.21 -3.09 12.07
CA HIS A 197 -14.89 -4.30 12.54
C HIS A 197 -16.11 -3.93 13.39
N GLU A 198 -17.22 -4.63 13.24
CA GLU A 198 -18.41 -4.35 14.01
C GLU A 198 -18.19 -4.54 15.52
N ASP A 199 -17.54 -5.64 15.91
CA ASP A 199 -17.28 -6.01 17.29
C ASP A 199 -16.10 -5.28 17.94
N ARG A 200 -15.30 -4.54 17.15
CA ARG A 200 -14.07 -3.86 17.57
C ARG A 200 -13.97 -2.49 16.92
N THR A 201 -14.84 -1.59 17.34
CA THR A 201 -14.90 -0.23 16.76
C THR A 201 -13.60 0.57 16.86
N ASP A 202 -12.69 0.14 17.75
CA ASP A 202 -11.36 0.75 17.92
C ASP A 202 -10.29 0.12 17.02
N GLU A 203 -10.64 -0.89 16.19
CA GLU A 203 -9.70 -1.58 15.32
C GLU A 203 -10.19 -1.51 13.86
N LEU A 204 -9.28 -1.12 12.95
CA LEU A 204 -9.58 -1.09 11.53
C LEU A 204 -9.40 -2.47 10.90
N ALA A 205 -10.41 -2.92 10.15
CA ALA A 205 -10.26 -4.01 9.19
C ALA A 205 -9.39 -3.57 8.02
N GLY A 206 -9.55 -2.31 7.60
CA GLY A 206 -8.79 -1.69 6.53
C GLY A 206 -9.20 -0.24 6.30
N VAL A 207 -8.75 0.30 5.18
CA VAL A 207 -9.01 1.68 4.75
C VAL A 207 -9.36 1.69 3.27
N LEU A 208 -10.43 2.40 2.91
CA LEU A 208 -10.77 2.70 1.52
C LEU A 208 -10.25 4.09 1.19
N ALA A 209 -9.47 4.23 0.11
CA ALA A 209 -8.88 5.49 -0.29
C ALA A 209 -9.12 5.80 -1.77
N VAL A 210 -9.42 7.05 -2.06
CA VAL A 210 -9.47 7.62 -3.43
C VAL A 210 -8.32 8.62 -3.56
N GLN A 211 -7.59 8.54 -4.67
CA GLN A 211 -6.45 9.39 -4.95
C GLN A 211 -6.40 9.81 -6.41
N GLY A 212 -5.82 10.97 -6.66
CA GLY A 212 -5.65 11.50 -8.00
C GLY A 212 -4.76 12.73 -8.02
N PRO A 213 -4.46 13.27 -9.21
CA PRO A 213 -3.71 14.49 -9.38
C PRO A 213 -4.34 15.69 -8.64
N ALA A 214 -3.47 16.54 -8.05
CA ALA A 214 -3.91 17.73 -7.31
C ALA A 214 -4.74 18.69 -8.17
N GLU A 215 -4.52 18.70 -9.48
CA GLU A 215 -5.29 19.51 -10.44
C GLU A 215 -6.77 19.08 -10.48
N ARG A 216 -7.04 17.79 -10.39
CA ARG A 216 -8.40 17.24 -10.38
C ARG A 216 -8.99 17.18 -8.97
N LEU A 217 -8.16 16.83 -7.98
CA LEU A 217 -8.57 16.68 -6.59
C LEU A 217 -8.23 17.95 -5.78
N SER A 218 -9.02 18.98 -5.95
CA SER A 218 -8.87 20.25 -5.24
C SER A 218 -10.23 20.87 -4.90
N GLY A 219 -10.22 21.81 -3.95
CA GLY A 219 -11.40 22.56 -3.55
C GLY A 219 -12.59 21.67 -3.21
N LYS A 220 -13.77 21.98 -3.76
CA LYS A 220 -15.02 21.29 -3.48
C LYS A 220 -14.94 19.78 -3.73
N ARG A 221 -14.27 19.35 -4.79
CA ARG A 221 -14.19 17.92 -5.13
C ARG A 221 -13.49 17.11 -4.04
N LEU A 222 -12.37 17.62 -3.51
CA LEU A 222 -11.63 16.95 -2.44
C LEU A 222 -12.32 17.07 -1.08
N GLU A 223 -12.87 18.25 -0.76
CA GLU A 223 -13.34 18.56 0.59
C GLU A 223 -14.82 18.19 0.83
N GLU A 224 -15.65 18.11 -0.23
CA GLU A 224 -17.09 17.88 -0.11
C GLU A 224 -17.59 16.68 -0.91
N ASP A 225 -17.25 16.57 -2.21
CA ASP A 225 -17.86 15.57 -3.09
C ASP A 225 -17.33 14.16 -2.81
N LEU A 226 -16.00 13.97 -2.76
CA LEU A 226 -15.37 12.65 -2.53
C LEU A 226 -15.59 12.09 -1.12
N PRO A 227 -15.52 12.88 -0.04
CA PRO A 227 -15.71 12.36 1.32
C PRO A 227 -16.98 11.54 1.50
N GLY A 228 -18.11 12.05 0.99
CA GLY A 228 -19.39 11.36 1.07
C GLY A 228 -19.42 10.03 0.33
N LEU A 229 -18.80 9.98 -0.85
CA LEU A 229 -18.72 8.75 -1.67
C LEU A 229 -17.84 7.69 -0.99
N VAL A 230 -16.65 8.08 -0.51
CA VAL A 230 -15.71 7.16 0.13
C VAL A 230 -16.28 6.61 1.44
N LEU A 231 -16.89 7.47 2.28
CA LEU A 231 -17.56 7.04 3.52
C LEU A 231 -18.71 6.08 3.24
N SER A 232 -19.55 6.37 2.23
CA SER A 232 -20.68 5.51 1.89
C SER A 232 -20.22 4.15 1.40
N ALA A 233 -19.18 4.09 0.57
CA ALA A 233 -18.59 2.84 0.09
C ALA A 233 -17.92 2.05 1.23
N ALA A 234 -17.14 2.71 2.10
CA ALA A 234 -16.54 2.09 3.26
C ALA A 234 -17.61 1.50 4.20
N LYS A 235 -18.73 2.20 4.40
CA LYS A 235 -19.84 1.70 5.23
C LYS A 235 -20.52 0.47 4.65
N ARG A 236 -20.67 0.37 3.33
CA ARG A 236 -21.20 -0.85 2.67
C ARG A 236 -20.26 -2.05 2.91
N ILE A 237 -18.94 -1.83 2.78
CA ILE A 237 -17.95 -2.88 3.08
C ILE A 237 -18.05 -3.33 4.55
N GLU A 238 -18.21 -2.39 5.50
CA GLU A 238 -18.40 -2.73 6.93
C GLU A 238 -19.61 -3.65 7.15
N LEU A 239 -20.74 -3.37 6.47
CA LEU A 239 -21.96 -4.18 6.57
C LEU A 239 -21.76 -5.60 6.00
N ASP A 240 -21.11 -5.70 4.83
CA ASP A 240 -20.86 -6.99 4.17
C ASP A 240 -19.81 -7.84 4.92
N LEU A 241 -18.95 -7.22 5.76
CA LEU A 241 -18.01 -7.94 6.63
C LEU A 241 -18.70 -8.63 7.82
N THR A 242 -19.91 -8.23 8.13
CA THR A 242 -20.68 -8.70 9.29
C THR A 242 -21.55 -9.90 8.95
N GLU A 243 -21.86 -10.13 7.68
CA GLU A 243 -22.63 -11.26 7.18
C GLU A 243 -21.76 -12.52 6.97
#